data_a0b1d9d38f7d7a13f57691cd8224109c
#
_entry.id   a0b1d9d38f7d7a13f57691cd8224109c
#
_cell.length_a   1.000
_cell.length_b   1.000
_cell.length_c   1.000
_cell.angle_alpha   90.00
_cell.angle_beta   90.00
_cell.angle_gamma   90.00
#
_symmetry.space_group_name_H-M   'P 1'
#
loop_
_entity.id
_entity.type
_entity.pdbx_description
1 polymer ?
#
loop_
_entity_poly.entity_id
_entity_poly.type
_entity_poly.pdbx_seq_one_letter_code
_entity_poly.pdbx_strand_id
1 'polypeptide(L)'
;STPIKSSAASDVYKRQKEMSKFTGSSWKVSRRLGYSISETGKELIKRKYAPGQHGAKRSKLKEYGLQLQEKQKVRFTYGVSEKQFVKTFNEAAKQEGKTGVNFLKLLESRLDNLVYRLGFASTRAQARQLVNHGHIVVDGKKVDIPSYRVKPGQKIAMKETSKGLAIVKASLEAKIARPEYVSFDETTMVGTFVRIPERDEFLPEIKEQLIVEYYNR
;
A
#
# COMPACT_ATOMS: atom_id res chain seq x y z
N SER A 1 -27.93 -5.67 40.25
CA SER A 1 -27.92 -5.81 38.77
C SER A 1 -26.86 -4.91 38.17
N THR A 2 -25.72 -5.49 37.87
CA THR A 2 -24.63 -4.80 37.17
C THR A 2 -24.90 -4.67 35.68
N PRO A 3 -24.76 -3.51 35.07
CA PRO A 3 -25.14 -3.30 33.68
C PRO A 3 -24.15 -3.94 32.70
N ILE A 4 -24.68 -4.75 31.81
CA ILE A 4 -24.00 -5.44 30.68
C ILE A 4 -23.47 -4.44 29.61
N LYS A 5 -23.30 -3.17 29.94
CA LYS A 5 -22.88 -2.11 28.98
C LYS A 5 -21.37 -2.04 28.71
N SER A 6 -20.52 -2.73 29.51
CA SER A 6 -19.06 -2.58 29.36
C SER A 6 -18.45 -3.46 28.25
N SER A 7 -19.05 -4.62 27.95
CA SER A 7 -18.50 -5.54 26.93
C SER A 7 -18.72 -5.03 25.51
N ALA A 8 -19.93 -4.53 25.21
CA ALA A 8 -20.23 -4.00 23.87
C ALA A 8 -19.42 -2.75 23.52
N ALA A 9 -19.18 -1.84 24.49
CA ALA A 9 -18.34 -0.68 24.28
C ALA A 9 -16.87 -1.06 24.07
N SER A 10 -16.36 -2.07 24.81
CA SER A 10 -14.99 -2.57 24.64
C SER A 10 -14.81 -3.29 23.29
N ASP A 11 -15.84 -4.00 22.82
CA ASP A 11 -15.80 -4.65 21.51
C ASP A 11 -15.87 -3.66 20.35
N VAL A 12 -16.65 -2.59 20.49
CA VAL A 12 -16.65 -1.48 19.51
C VAL A 12 -15.30 -0.78 19.50
N TYR A 13 -14.67 -0.56 20.67
CA TYR A 13 -13.36 0.04 20.76
C TYR A 13 -12.26 -0.86 20.20
N LYS A 14 -12.31 -2.17 20.44
CA LYS A 14 -11.43 -3.17 19.82
C LYS A 14 -11.61 -3.20 18.30
N ARG A 15 -12.85 -3.21 17.79
CA ARG A 15 -13.13 -3.15 16.34
C ARG A 15 -12.62 -1.86 15.70
N GLN A 16 -12.72 -0.71 16.37
CA GLN A 16 -12.17 0.55 15.87
C GLN A 16 -10.64 0.54 15.83
N LYS A 17 -9.96 -0.09 16.80
CA LYS A 17 -8.51 -0.26 16.81
C LYS A 17 -8.04 -1.26 15.75
N GLU A 18 -8.83 -2.28 15.45
CA GLU A 18 -8.57 -3.26 14.39
C GLU A 18 -8.81 -2.69 12.98
N MET A 19 -9.66 -1.67 12.82
CA MET A 19 -9.94 -1.04 11.53
C MET A 19 -8.80 -0.17 10.98
N SER A 20 -7.79 0.15 11.78
CA SER A 20 -6.64 0.94 11.34
C SER A 20 -5.60 0.14 10.55
N LYS A 21 -5.57 -1.20 10.68
CA LYS A 21 -4.66 -2.11 10.00
C LYS A 21 -5.40 -3.35 9.52
N PHE A 22 -5.19 -3.73 8.28
CA PHE A 22 -5.69 -5.00 7.77
C PHE A 22 -4.86 -6.16 8.34
N THR A 23 -5.49 -7.02 9.15
CA THR A 23 -4.86 -8.19 9.80
C THR A 23 -5.27 -9.52 9.15
N GLY A 24 -6.15 -9.47 8.16
CA GLY A 24 -6.62 -10.66 7.44
C GLY A 24 -5.60 -11.24 6.47
N SER A 25 -5.90 -12.41 5.92
CA SER A 25 -5.05 -13.07 4.93
C SER A 25 -5.06 -12.31 3.59
N SER A 26 -3.91 -11.78 3.18
CA SER A 26 -3.72 -11.11 1.88
C SER A 26 -4.02 -12.05 0.71
N TRP A 27 -3.67 -13.33 0.81
CA TRP A 27 -3.93 -14.34 -0.22
C TRP A 27 -5.42 -14.56 -0.48
N LYS A 28 -6.25 -14.54 0.58
CA LYS A 28 -7.72 -14.62 0.41
C LYS A 28 -8.28 -13.40 -0.32
N VAL A 29 -7.72 -12.23 -0.03
CA VAL A 29 -8.14 -10.98 -0.69
C VAL A 29 -7.69 -10.96 -2.14
N SER A 30 -6.42 -11.29 -2.44
CA SER A 30 -5.90 -11.39 -3.81
C SER A 30 -6.77 -12.33 -4.66
N ARG A 31 -7.09 -13.51 -4.15
CA ARG A 31 -7.96 -14.47 -4.85
C ARG A 31 -9.39 -13.96 -5.07
N ARG A 32 -9.95 -13.22 -4.11
CA ARG A 32 -11.29 -12.61 -4.26
C ARG A 32 -11.30 -11.55 -5.34
N LEU A 33 -10.22 -10.75 -5.41
CA LEU A 33 -10.08 -9.66 -6.37
C LEU A 33 -9.56 -10.11 -7.74
N GLY A 34 -9.06 -11.35 -7.84
CA GLY A 34 -8.39 -11.83 -9.04
C GLY A 34 -7.13 -11.02 -9.39
N TYR A 35 -6.50 -10.39 -8.37
CA TYR A 35 -5.38 -9.48 -8.52
C TYR A 35 -4.34 -9.71 -7.42
N SER A 36 -3.05 -9.78 -7.77
CA SER A 36 -1.99 -9.99 -6.79
C SER A 36 -1.68 -8.71 -6.02
N ILE A 37 -2.10 -8.66 -4.75
CA ILE A 37 -1.82 -7.53 -3.85
C ILE A 37 -0.34 -7.45 -3.50
N SER A 38 0.35 -8.60 -3.46
CA SER A 38 1.77 -8.69 -3.13
C SER A 38 2.69 -8.45 -4.33
N GLU A 39 2.15 -8.27 -5.53
CA GLU A 39 2.86 -8.16 -6.81
C GLU A 39 3.72 -9.40 -7.17
N THR A 40 3.66 -10.48 -6.37
CA THR A 40 4.41 -11.72 -6.60
C THR A 40 3.67 -12.74 -7.45
N GLY A 41 2.36 -12.66 -7.56
CA GLY A 41 1.49 -13.57 -8.32
C GLY A 41 1.35 -14.98 -7.74
N LYS A 42 2.14 -15.38 -6.75
CA LYS A 42 2.19 -16.74 -6.20
C LYS A 42 0.85 -17.25 -5.69
N GLU A 43 0.05 -16.39 -5.10
CA GLU A 43 -1.28 -16.70 -4.56
C GLU A 43 -2.32 -17.03 -5.65
N LEU A 44 -2.18 -16.47 -6.85
CA LEU A 44 -3.05 -16.71 -8.00
C LEU A 44 -2.62 -17.95 -8.78
N ILE A 45 -1.33 -18.27 -8.82
CA ILE A 45 -0.81 -19.49 -9.44
C ILE A 45 -1.34 -20.72 -8.71
N LYS A 46 -1.27 -20.74 -7.37
CA LYS A 46 -1.67 -21.88 -6.57
C LYS A 46 -3.19 -22.15 -6.62
N ARG A 47 -4.04 -21.10 -6.61
CA ARG A 47 -5.50 -21.22 -6.67
C ARG A 47 -6.11 -19.98 -7.34
N LYS A 48 -6.64 -20.14 -8.55
CA LYS A 48 -7.18 -19.03 -9.36
C LYS A 48 -8.60 -18.58 -9.00
N TYR A 49 -9.31 -19.33 -8.14
CA TYR A 49 -10.70 -19.04 -7.80
C TYR A 49 -10.82 -18.33 -6.43
N ALA A 50 -11.94 -17.63 -6.25
CA ALA A 50 -12.23 -16.91 -5.00
C ALA A 50 -12.28 -17.87 -3.78
N PRO A 51 -11.99 -17.39 -2.55
CA PRO A 51 -12.10 -18.23 -1.35
C PRO A 51 -13.56 -18.52 -1.01
N GLY A 52 -13.78 -19.65 -0.34
CA GLY A 52 -15.09 -20.12 0.13
C GLY A 52 -15.64 -21.29 -0.67
N GLN A 53 -16.72 -21.89 -0.17
CA GLN A 53 -17.34 -23.08 -0.75
C GLN A 53 -17.81 -22.86 -2.19
N HIS A 54 -18.33 -21.68 -2.49
CA HIS A 54 -18.84 -21.31 -3.81
C HIS A 54 -17.83 -20.48 -4.66
N GLY A 55 -16.56 -20.43 -4.25
CA GLY A 55 -15.55 -19.60 -4.90
C GLY A 55 -15.29 -19.94 -6.38
N ALA A 56 -15.52 -21.18 -6.80
CA ALA A 56 -15.38 -21.62 -8.19
C ALA A 56 -16.54 -21.20 -9.10
N LYS A 57 -17.71 -20.82 -8.54
CA LYS A 57 -18.86 -20.38 -9.32
C LYS A 57 -18.57 -19.01 -9.95
N ARG A 58 -18.81 -18.87 -11.25
CA ARG A 58 -18.73 -17.58 -11.94
C ARG A 58 -19.89 -16.69 -11.50
N SER A 59 -19.60 -15.50 -11.00
CA SER A 59 -20.58 -14.46 -10.71
C SER A 59 -20.35 -13.29 -11.67
N LYS A 60 -21.41 -12.86 -12.37
CA LYS A 60 -21.36 -11.65 -13.19
C LYS A 60 -21.41 -10.44 -12.26
N LEU A 61 -20.33 -9.68 -12.24
CA LEU A 61 -20.28 -8.44 -11.47
C LEU A 61 -21.12 -7.37 -12.19
N LYS A 62 -21.97 -6.69 -11.43
CA LYS A 62 -22.64 -5.46 -11.86
C LYS A 62 -21.62 -4.31 -11.85
N GLU A 63 -21.98 -3.21 -12.50
CA GLU A 63 -21.13 -2.01 -12.59
C GLU A 63 -20.56 -1.56 -11.24
N TYR A 64 -21.42 -1.39 -10.23
CA TYR A 64 -20.98 -1.08 -8.87
C TYR A 64 -19.94 -2.08 -8.33
N GLY A 65 -20.14 -3.37 -8.58
CA GLY A 65 -19.21 -4.41 -8.15
C GLY A 65 -17.83 -4.28 -8.81
N LEU A 66 -17.78 -3.88 -10.08
CA LEU A 66 -16.52 -3.63 -10.81
C LEU A 66 -15.79 -2.41 -10.23
N GLN A 67 -16.49 -1.31 -10.03
CA GLN A 67 -15.95 -0.09 -9.43
C GLN A 67 -15.42 -0.35 -8.02
N LEU A 68 -16.20 -1.04 -7.18
CA LEU A 68 -15.77 -1.44 -5.84
C LEU A 68 -14.53 -2.35 -5.89
N GLN A 69 -14.48 -3.29 -6.83
CA GLN A 69 -13.36 -4.21 -6.95
C GLN A 69 -12.07 -3.47 -7.32
N GLU A 70 -12.10 -2.54 -8.26
CA GLU A 70 -10.94 -1.72 -8.63
C GLU A 70 -10.46 -0.86 -7.45
N LYS A 71 -11.37 -0.21 -6.74
CA LYS A 71 -11.04 0.52 -5.52
C LYS A 71 -10.35 -0.38 -4.48
N GLN A 72 -10.89 -1.58 -4.25
CA GLN A 72 -10.33 -2.52 -3.27
C GLN A 72 -8.95 -3.06 -3.69
N LYS A 73 -8.70 -3.29 -4.97
CA LYS A 73 -7.37 -3.65 -5.47
C LYS A 73 -6.34 -2.63 -5.01
N VAL A 74 -6.53 -1.36 -5.33
CA VAL A 74 -5.61 -0.27 -4.96
C VAL A 74 -5.49 -0.15 -3.44
N ARG A 75 -6.61 -0.12 -2.73
CA ARG A 75 -6.62 0.02 -1.27
C ARG A 75 -5.79 -1.05 -0.57
N PHE A 76 -5.92 -2.31 -0.96
CA PHE A 76 -5.20 -3.41 -0.33
C PHE A 76 -3.74 -3.48 -0.78
N THR A 77 -3.42 -3.09 -2.01
CA THR A 77 -2.04 -3.03 -2.50
C THR A 77 -1.21 -2.05 -1.67
N TYR A 78 -1.73 -0.85 -1.41
CA TYR A 78 -1.04 0.14 -0.56
C TYR A 78 -1.29 -0.07 0.95
N GLY A 79 -2.15 -0.99 1.34
CA GLY A 79 -2.47 -1.24 2.76
C GLY A 79 -3.06 -0.05 3.49
N VAL A 80 -3.78 0.83 2.81
CA VAL A 80 -4.34 2.08 3.36
C VAL A 80 -5.73 1.83 3.94
N SER A 81 -6.06 2.47 5.08
CA SER A 81 -7.41 2.44 5.63
C SER A 81 -8.38 3.24 4.75
N GLU A 82 -9.68 2.91 4.78
CA GLU A 82 -10.69 3.59 3.97
C GLU A 82 -10.71 5.11 4.21
N LYS A 83 -10.65 5.52 5.47
CA LYS A 83 -10.62 6.94 5.85
C LYS A 83 -9.46 7.71 5.21
N GLN A 84 -8.26 7.13 5.21
CA GLN A 84 -7.08 7.74 4.59
C GLN A 84 -7.16 7.70 3.06
N PHE A 85 -7.76 6.65 2.52
CA PHE A 85 -7.95 6.50 1.08
C PHE A 85 -8.87 7.61 0.53
N VAL A 86 -10.04 7.82 1.17
CA VAL A 86 -10.96 8.91 0.83
C VAL A 86 -10.29 10.29 1.00
N LYS A 87 -9.54 10.50 2.09
CA LYS A 87 -8.80 11.75 2.29
C LYS A 87 -7.83 12.03 1.14
N THR A 88 -7.05 11.02 0.73
CA THR A 88 -6.10 11.14 -0.38
C THR A 88 -6.82 11.37 -1.71
N PHE A 89 -7.98 10.74 -1.93
CA PHE A 89 -8.79 10.97 -3.12
C PHE A 89 -9.29 12.41 -3.20
N ASN A 90 -9.83 12.94 -2.10
CA ASN A 90 -10.30 14.33 -2.04
C ASN A 90 -9.17 15.36 -2.22
N GLU A 91 -7.95 15.02 -1.81
CA GLU A 91 -6.78 15.86 -2.08
C GLU A 91 -6.37 15.80 -3.56
N ALA A 92 -6.45 14.62 -4.18
CA ALA A 92 -6.17 14.46 -5.60
C ALA A 92 -7.18 15.20 -6.48
N ALA A 93 -8.46 15.22 -6.08
CA ALA A 93 -9.52 15.94 -6.78
C ALA A 93 -9.33 17.47 -6.80
N LYS A 94 -8.56 18.01 -5.85
CA LYS A 94 -8.22 19.44 -5.78
C LYS A 94 -7.03 19.83 -6.67
N GLN A 95 -6.29 18.83 -7.18
CA GLN A 95 -5.13 19.07 -8.02
C GLN A 95 -5.55 19.16 -9.50
N GLU A 96 -4.86 19.99 -10.26
CA GLU A 96 -5.07 20.10 -11.70
C GLU A 96 -4.76 18.78 -12.42
N GLY A 97 -5.53 18.45 -13.44
CA GLY A 97 -5.36 17.26 -14.27
C GLY A 97 -6.32 16.12 -13.93
N LYS A 98 -5.97 14.90 -14.34
CA LYS A 98 -6.82 13.70 -14.14
C LYS A 98 -6.78 13.24 -12.69
N THR A 99 -7.91 13.36 -11.98
CA THR A 99 -8.03 12.99 -10.56
C THR A 99 -7.54 11.57 -10.25
N GLY A 100 -7.87 10.58 -11.08
CA GLY A 100 -7.43 9.20 -10.88
C GLY A 100 -5.92 9.03 -10.94
N VAL A 101 -5.27 9.69 -11.89
CA VAL A 101 -3.80 9.68 -12.03
C VAL A 101 -3.14 10.38 -10.85
N ASN A 102 -3.60 11.57 -10.49
CA ASN A 102 -3.10 12.32 -9.33
C ASN A 102 -3.24 11.52 -8.05
N PHE A 103 -4.38 10.85 -7.88
CA PHE A 103 -4.64 9.98 -6.73
C PHE A 103 -3.61 8.85 -6.60
N LEU A 104 -3.32 8.15 -7.70
CA LEU A 104 -2.32 7.09 -7.70
C LEU A 104 -0.90 7.63 -7.47
N LYS A 105 -0.54 8.77 -8.05
CA LYS A 105 0.74 9.47 -7.79
C LYS A 105 0.93 9.83 -6.32
N LEU A 106 -0.13 10.31 -5.66
CA LEU A 106 -0.11 10.60 -4.24
C LEU A 106 0.07 9.34 -3.38
N LEU A 107 -0.46 8.20 -3.80
CA LEU A 107 -0.25 6.91 -3.12
C LEU A 107 1.18 6.39 -3.34
N GLU A 108 1.75 6.56 -4.54
CA GLU A 108 3.14 6.17 -4.82
C GLU A 108 4.15 7.03 -4.04
N SER A 109 3.91 8.32 -3.82
CA SER A 109 4.81 9.23 -3.10
C SER A 109 4.86 9.01 -1.57
N ARG A 110 4.10 8.05 -1.03
CA ARG A 110 4.11 7.74 0.40
C ARG A 110 5.43 7.08 0.81
N LEU A 111 5.92 7.43 1.99
CA LEU A 111 7.19 6.92 2.51
C LEU A 111 7.19 5.39 2.66
N ASP A 112 6.09 4.78 3.16
CA ASP A 112 5.99 3.33 3.29
C ASP A 112 6.11 2.60 1.93
N ASN A 113 5.52 3.18 0.88
CA ASN A 113 5.62 2.63 -0.46
C ASN A 113 7.03 2.84 -1.08
N LEU A 114 7.62 4.02 -0.93
CA LEU A 114 8.96 4.29 -1.45
C LEU A 114 10.04 3.41 -0.77
N VAL A 115 9.93 3.15 0.53
CA VAL A 115 10.79 2.20 1.24
C VAL A 115 10.70 0.80 0.65
N TYR A 116 9.50 0.36 0.24
CA TYR A 116 9.29 -0.89 -0.48
C TYR A 116 9.91 -0.84 -1.90
N ARG A 117 9.67 0.23 -2.67
CA ARG A 117 10.21 0.39 -4.04
C ARG A 117 11.73 0.46 -4.08
N LEU A 118 12.36 1.03 -3.05
CA LEU A 118 13.81 1.06 -2.89
C LEU A 118 14.42 -0.32 -2.55
N GLY A 119 13.58 -1.28 -2.11
CA GLY A 119 14.02 -2.64 -1.79
C GLY A 119 14.46 -2.84 -0.33
N PHE A 120 14.25 -1.87 0.57
CA PHE A 120 14.54 -2.07 2.00
C PHE A 120 13.63 -3.10 2.67
N ALA A 121 12.50 -3.42 2.05
CA ALA A 121 11.55 -4.39 2.54
C ALA A 121 11.00 -5.26 1.41
N SER A 122 10.74 -6.53 1.69
CA SER A 122 10.16 -7.48 0.73
C SER A 122 8.65 -7.28 0.51
N THR A 123 7.98 -6.57 1.42
CA THR A 123 6.55 -6.27 1.33
C THR A 123 6.24 -4.85 1.83
N ARG A 124 5.16 -4.23 1.33
CA ARG A 124 4.69 -2.92 1.82
C ARG A 124 4.33 -2.93 3.31
N ALA A 125 3.82 -4.05 3.82
CA ALA A 125 3.52 -4.20 5.26
C ALA A 125 4.80 -4.14 6.10
N GLN A 126 5.86 -4.79 5.66
CA GLN A 126 7.19 -4.76 6.28
C GLN A 126 7.82 -3.36 6.18
N ALA A 127 7.75 -2.71 5.00
CA ALA A 127 8.19 -1.33 4.81
C ALA A 127 7.51 -0.38 5.81
N ARG A 128 6.19 -0.51 5.94
CA ARG A 128 5.42 0.28 6.91
C ARG A 128 5.86 0.03 8.36
N GLN A 129 6.22 -1.20 8.71
CA GLN A 129 6.74 -1.53 10.03
C GLN A 129 8.11 -0.88 10.27
N LEU A 130 9.01 -0.93 9.28
CA LEU A 130 10.32 -0.26 9.38
C LEU A 130 10.17 1.24 9.61
N VAL A 131 9.25 1.91 8.90
CA VAL A 131 8.97 3.33 9.10
C VAL A 131 8.41 3.59 10.50
N ASN A 132 7.36 2.86 10.92
CA ASN A 132 6.73 3.05 12.23
C ASN A 132 7.70 2.83 13.41
N HIS A 133 8.66 1.94 13.25
CA HIS A 133 9.67 1.67 14.27
C HIS A 133 10.84 2.68 14.22
N GLY A 134 10.79 3.64 13.30
CA GLY A 134 11.77 4.73 13.20
C GLY A 134 13.15 4.30 12.72
N HIS A 135 13.19 3.28 11.82
CA HIS A 135 14.42 2.82 11.17
C HIS A 135 14.78 3.64 9.94
N ILE A 136 13.88 4.53 9.48
CA ILE A 136 14.02 5.31 8.26
C ILE A 136 14.33 6.78 8.58
N VAL A 137 15.20 7.35 7.78
CA VAL A 137 15.64 8.74 7.82
C VAL A 137 15.36 9.37 6.45
N VAL A 138 14.78 10.57 6.44
CA VAL A 138 14.57 11.38 5.23
C VAL A 138 15.37 12.67 5.38
N ASP A 139 16.27 12.95 4.43
CA ASP A 139 17.16 14.11 4.47
C ASP A 139 17.89 14.29 5.83
N GLY A 140 18.37 13.18 6.42
CA GLY A 140 19.06 13.18 7.70
C GLY A 140 18.15 13.23 8.93
N LYS A 141 16.83 13.40 8.78
CA LYS A 141 15.87 13.47 9.89
C LYS A 141 15.08 12.18 10.02
N LYS A 142 14.93 11.67 11.24
CA LYS A 142 14.09 10.51 11.53
C LYS A 142 12.62 10.82 11.19
N VAL A 143 11.99 9.95 10.38
CA VAL A 143 10.56 10.03 10.05
C VAL A 143 9.92 8.68 10.36
N ASP A 144 8.95 8.67 11.27
CA ASP A 144 8.21 7.48 11.73
C ASP A 144 6.75 7.44 11.24
N ILE A 145 6.38 8.35 10.33
CA ILE A 145 5.04 8.47 9.78
C ILE A 145 4.98 7.81 8.39
N PRO A 146 4.34 6.62 8.23
CA PRO A 146 4.28 5.92 6.94
C PRO A 146 3.55 6.69 5.84
N SER A 147 2.62 7.57 6.22
CA SER A 147 1.88 8.41 5.28
C SER A 147 2.60 9.70 4.88
N TYR A 148 3.84 9.91 5.38
CA TYR A 148 4.66 11.04 4.96
C TYR A 148 4.82 11.02 3.44
N ARG A 149 4.60 12.16 2.79
CA ARG A 149 4.76 12.31 1.34
C ARG A 149 6.13 12.85 1.03
N VAL A 150 6.91 12.00 0.39
CA VAL A 150 8.25 12.35 -0.04
C VAL A 150 8.15 13.21 -1.31
N LYS A 151 8.94 14.27 -1.36
CA LYS A 151 9.05 15.15 -2.53
C LYS A 151 10.20 14.70 -3.44
N PRO A 152 10.13 14.95 -4.74
CA PRO A 152 11.26 14.73 -5.64
C PRO A 152 12.53 15.39 -5.12
N GLY A 153 13.67 14.70 -5.26
CA GLY A 153 14.97 15.13 -4.75
C GLY A 153 15.28 14.72 -3.31
N GLN A 154 14.32 14.31 -2.51
CA GLN A 154 14.56 13.89 -1.12
C GLN A 154 15.28 12.53 -1.06
N LYS A 155 16.21 12.42 -0.10
CA LYS A 155 17.00 11.23 0.15
C LYS A 155 16.37 10.41 1.28
N ILE A 156 16.18 9.12 1.03
CA ILE A 156 15.62 8.15 2.00
C ILE A 156 16.74 7.17 2.35
N ALA A 157 17.10 7.10 3.62
CA ALA A 157 18.17 6.23 4.10
C ALA A 157 17.72 5.38 5.28
N MET A 158 18.43 4.28 5.52
CA MET A 158 18.32 3.53 6.78
C MET A 158 19.11 4.26 7.87
N LYS A 159 18.55 4.27 9.08
CA LYS A 159 19.30 4.71 10.27
C LYS A 159 20.53 3.82 10.46
N GLU A 160 21.70 4.41 10.81
CA GLU A 160 22.95 3.68 10.95
C GLU A 160 22.83 2.43 11.85
N THR A 161 22.20 2.58 13.00
CA THR A 161 21.97 1.46 13.94
C THR A 161 21.08 0.35 13.38
N SER A 162 20.37 0.59 12.27
CA SER A 162 19.40 -0.33 11.68
C SER A 162 19.88 -0.97 10.37
N LYS A 163 21.03 -0.56 9.82
CA LYS A 163 21.62 -1.12 8.61
C LYS A 163 21.97 -2.61 8.75
N GLY A 164 22.25 -3.06 9.97
CA GLY A 164 22.58 -4.45 10.29
C GLY A 164 21.40 -5.42 10.36
N LEU A 165 20.16 -4.96 10.24
CA LEU A 165 18.97 -5.80 10.37
C LEU A 165 18.95 -6.91 9.31
N ALA A 166 18.86 -8.18 9.73
CA ALA A 166 18.83 -9.34 8.86
C ALA A 166 17.71 -9.28 7.79
N ILE A 167 16.55 -8.72 8.18
CA ILE A 167 15.39 -8.53 7.32
C ILE A 167 15.72 -7.59 6.14
N VAL A 168 16.46 -6.52 6.39
CA VAL A 168 16.84 -5.54 5.35
C VAL A 168 17.88 -6.14 4.43
N LYS A 169 18.89 -6.84 4.97
CA LYS A 169 19.91 -7.53 4.17
C LYS A 169 19.27 -8.56 3.23
N ALA A 170 18.40 -9.42 3.74
CA ALA A 170 17.68 -10.41 2.93
C ALA A 170 16.79 -9.75 1.84
N SER A 171 16.19 -8.59 2.12
CA SER A 171 15.39 -7.87 1.12
C SER A 171 16.24 -7.25 0.01
N LEU A 172 17.43 -6.74 0.33
CA LEU A 172 18.37 -6.19 -0.65
C LEU A 172 18.99 -7.30 -1.50
N GLU A 173 19.33 -8.47 -0.92
CA GLU A 173 19.82 -9.64 -1.64
C GLU A 173 18.80 -10.19 -2.65
N ALA A 174 17.51 -10.05 -2.37
CA ALA A 174 16.44 -10.47 -3.28
C ALA A 174 16.37 -9.64 -4.58
N LYS A 175 17.13 -8.55 -4.70
CA LYS A 175 17.27 -7.68 -5.90
C LYS A 175 15.92 -7.41 -6.59
N ILE A 176 14.96 -6.90 -5.85
CA ILE A 176 13.67 -6.50 -6.41
C ILE A 176 13.92 -5.44 -7.48
N ALA A 177 13.29 -5.59 -8.65
CA ALA A 177 13.38 -4.61 -9.73
C ALA A 177 12.91 -3.23 -9.23
N ARG A 178 13.80 -2.25 -9.32
CA ARG A 178 13.53 -0.88 -8.90
C ARG A 178 12.99 -0.10 -10.08
N PRO A 179 11.89 0.64 -9.92
CA PRO A 179 11.37 1.50 -10.97
C PRO A 179 12.30 2.72 -11.20
N GLU A 180 12.25 3.30 -12.39
CA GLU A 180 13.15 4.39 -12.82
C GLU A 180 13.00 5.70 -12.03
N TYR A 181 11.84 5.93 -11.40
CA TYR A 181 11.58 7.13 -10.60
C TYR A 181 12.26 7.12 -9.23
N VAL A 182 12.97 6.03 -8.86
CA VAL A 182 13.80 5.94 -7.67
C VAL A 182 15.22 5.52 -8.06
N SER A 183 16.23 6.15 -7.46
CA SER A 183 17.63 5.71 -7.54
C SER A 183 18.06 5.16 -6.19
N PHE A 184 18.97 4.19 -6.19
CA PHE A 184 19.46 3.57 -4.98
C PHE A 184 20.95 3.31 -5.07
N ASP A 185 21.68 3.80 -4.10
CA ASP A 185 23.11 3.54 -3.94
C ASP A 185 23.29 2.41 -2.92
N GLU A 186 23.82 1.28 -3.37
CA GLU A 186 24.02 0.08 -2.54
C GLU A 186 25.14 0.29 -1.51
N THR A 187 26.15 1.11 -1.82
CA THR A 187 27.30 1.34 -0.94
C THR A 187 26.91 2.16 0.29
N THR A 188 26.16 3.22 0.09
CA THR A 188 25.71 4.13 1.16
C THR A 188 24.38 3.70 1.79
N MET A 189 23.64 2.79 1.14
CA MET A 189 22.23 2.43 1.47
C MET A 189 21.32 3.67 1.49
N VAL A 190 21.49 4.55 0.51
CA VAL A 190 20.69 5.75 0.33
C VAL A 190 19.89 5.63 -0.95
N GLY A 191 18.58 5.79 -0.83
CA GLY A 191 17.68 5.92 -1.98
C GLY A 191 17.30 7.36 -2.19
N THR A 192 17.12 7.77 -3.45
CA THR A 192 16.62 9.10 -3.79
C THR A 192 15.34 8.97 -4.60
N PHE A 193 14.31 9.73 -4.23
CA PHE A 193 13.10 9.87 -5.04
C PHE A 193 13.38 10.91 -6.13
N VAL A 194 13.65 10.45 -7.35
CA VAL A 194 14.14 11.32 -8.45
C VAL A 194 13.02 12.20 -8.99
N ARG A 195 11.89 11.61 -9.36
CA ARG A 195 10.75 12.31 -9.98
C ARG A 195 9.43 11.69 -9.57
N ILE A 196 8.34 12.40 -9.79
CA ILE A 196 7.00 11.83 -9.66
C ILE A 196 6.81 10.80 -10.78
N PRO A 197 6.35 9.57 -10.49
CA PRO A 197 6.18 8.54 -11.50
C PRO A 197 5.12 8.90 -12.54
N GLU A 198 5.31 8.44 -13.76
CA GLU A 198 4.30 8.48 -14.81
C GLU A 198 3.28 7.35 -14.62
N ARG A 199 2.11 7.45 -15.29
CA ARG A 199 1.02 6.51 -15.07
C ARG A 199 1.40 5.07 -15.44
N ASP A 200 2.19 4.88 -16.44
CA ASP A 200 2.53 3.56 -17.01
C ASP A 200 3.59 2.80 -16.19
N GLU A 201 4.31 3.49 -15.30
CA GLU A 201 5.39 2.93 -14.50
C GLU A 201 4.90 2.14 -13.27
N PHE A 202 3.64 2.29 -12.89
CA PHE A 202 3.09 1.61 -11.71
C PHE A 202 1.66 1.15 -11.93
N LEU A 203 1.35 -0.06 -11.44
CA LEU A 203 0.03 -0.68 -11.46
C LEU A 203 -0.71 -0.57 -12.82
N PRO A 204 -0.13 -1.06 -13.95
CA PRO A 204 -0.72 -0.89 -15.28
C PRO A 204 -2.10 -1.57 -15.41
N GLU A 205 -2.37 -2.61 -14.63
CA GLU A 205 -3.65 -3.35 -14.65
C GLU A 205 -4.83 -2.60 -14.01
N ILE A 206 -4.57 -1.50 -13.28
CA ILE A 206 -5.59 -0.77 -12.53
C ILE A 206 -6.28 0.26 -13.42
N LYS A 207 -7.62 0.25 -13.42
CA LYS A 207 -8.45 1.23 -14.11
C LYS A 207 -8.88 2.33 -13.14
N GLU A 208 -8.10 3.42 -13.06
CA GLU A 208 -8.35 4.52 -12.16
C GLU A 208 -9.69 5.23 -12.38
N GLN A 209 -10.21 5.21 -13.61
CA GLN A 209 -11.50 5.82 -13.93
C GLN A 209 -12.64 5.18 -13.14
N LEU A 210 -12.65 3.85 -12.99
CA LEU A 210 -13.67 3.15 -12.20
C LEU A 210 -13.63 3.54 -10.72
N ILE A 211 -12.45 3.93 -10.20
CA ILE A 211 -12.30 4.42 -8.83
C ILE A 211 -12.91 5.82 -8.70
N VAL A 212 -12.68 6.68 -9.69
CA VAL A 212 -13.27 8.03 -9.74
C VAL A 212 -14.80 7.93 -9.81
N GLU A 213 -15.32 7.08 -10.68
CA GLU A 213 -16.78 6.84 -10.80
C GLU A 213 -17.40 6.30 -9.50
N TYR A 214 -16.65 5.44 -8.76
CA TYR A 214 -17.11 4.92 -7.47
C TYR A 214 -17.33 6.02 -6.44
N TYR A 215 -16.49 7.07 -6.42
CA TYR A 215 -16.59 8.17 -5.45
C TYR A 215 -17.44 9.35 -5.92
N ASN A 216 -17.75 9.43 -7.20
CA ASN A 216 -18.62 10.49 -7.77
C ASN A 216 -20.11 10.13 -7.77
N ARG A 217 -20.46 9.00 -7.19
CA ARG A 217 -21.86 8.56 -7.04
C ARG A 217 -22.59 9.31 -5.93
#